data_36f90d2de6c7541fb80fe3215506f803
#
_entry.id   36f90d2de6c7541fb80fe3215506f803
#
_cell.length_a   1.000
_cell.length_b   1.000
_cell.length_c   1.000
_cell.angle_alpha   90.00
_cell.angle_beta   90.00
_cell.angle_gamma   90.00
#
_symmetry.space_group_name_H-M   'P 1'
#
loop_
_entity.id
_entity.type
_entity.pdbx_description
1 polymer ?
#
loop_
_entity_poly.entity_id
_entity_poly.type
_entity_poly.pdbx_seq_one_letter_code
_entity_poly.pdbx_strand_id
1 'polypeptide(L)'
;MTDYQKMYQDKLTTPERIAQQVQSGWVIGMDTATSQTPAIMAAMAEHIRNTDITGVKVQTLLDGYPFDFYTDPTLAGKMTGYSWFSSSAARKAVNAGYADIIPAYYRDFPTRIRTEYDYDAVCVEVSPMDSHGYFSLALNGSYIDAMLDKTKRIYLEVNNRQPRALCGSLIHISQVDALVEYHHDLPVLPPVQLDDVSKTIGGLIADLIPDGACLQLGIGAIPDATGMALKSKHDLGIHTEMFTDSMVELIECGAVNNSKKQIHRGKTVTTFAFGSQRIYDFVDDNPSVEILPVDYVNDPNVICQNDNMISINAAVEVDLFGQVCAESVGTKHMSGSGGQIDYVRGACQSRGGKSFIAFTSTAKGGTISKIKSILTPGAVVTTSKNDVDYIVTEYGVAHLRGRSLGERARQLIAIAHPDFRDELTFDAKKRGMMI
;
A
#
# COMPACT_ATOMS: atom_id res chain seq x y z
N MET A 1 -1.41 37.63 -18.22
CA MET A 1 -1.33 36.71 -17.09
C MET A 1 -2.73 36.51 -16.56
N THR A 2 -3.24 35.28 -16.49
CA THR A 2 -4.54 34.97 -15.89
C THR A 2 -4.51 35.26 -14.39
N ASP A 3 -5.66 35.47 -13.75
CA ASP A 3 -5.72 35.67 -12.31
C ASP A 3 -5.06 34.48 -11.55
N TYR A 4 -5.20 33.23 -12.05
CA TYR A 4 -4.56 32.04 -11.46
C TYR A 4 -3.03 32.05 -11.56
N GLN A 5 -2.49 32.52 -12.69
CA GLN A 5 -1.04 32.68 -12.85
C GLN A 5 -0.48 33.75 -11.91
N LYS A 6 -1.24 34.84 -11.66
CA LYS A 6 -0.86 35.83 -10.68
C LYS A 6 -0.87 35.28 -9.27
N MET A 7 -1.96 34.54 -8.89
CA MET A 7 -2.03 33.87 -7.58
C MET A 7 -0.87 32.86 -7.40
N TYR A 8 -0.49 32.15 -8.45
CA TYR A 8 0.64 31.23 -8.44
C TYR A 8 1.94 31.96 -8.10
N GLN A 9 2.23 33.05 -8.79
CA GLN A 9 3.44 33.89 -8.55
C GLN A 9 3.44 34.52 -7.15
N ASP A 10 2.28 34.97 -6.67
CA ASP A 10 2.15 35.57 -5.33
C ASP A 10 2.41 34.55 -4.20
N LYS A 11 2.16 33.25 -4.45
CA LYS A 11 2.34 32.14 -3.49
C LYS A 11 3.65 31.37 -3.68
N LEU A 12 4.37 31.62 -4.77
CA LEU A 12 5.66 30.99 -5.05
C LEU A 12 6.71 31.46 -4.04
N THR A 13 7.38 30.49 -3.41
CA THR A 13 8.37 30.75 -2.38
C THR A 13 9.50 29.71 -2.41
N THR A 14 10.35 29.68 -1.38
CA THR A 14 11.40 28.66 -1.24
C THR A 14 11.08 27.69 -0.10
N PRO A 15 11.65 26.48 -0.13
CA PRO A 15 11.47 25.50 0.95
C PRO A 15 11.88 26.05 2.33
N GLU A 16 12.96 26.87 2.39
CA GLU A 16 13.47 27.46 3.63
C GLU A 16 12.47 28.45 4.25
N ARG A 17 11.77 29.23 3.43
CA ARG A 17 10.73 30.15 3.93
C ARG A 17 9.51 29.41 4.48
N ILE A 18 9.15 28.27 3.92
CA ILE A 18 8.13 27.39 4.49
C ILE A 18 8.64 26.80 5.81
N ALA A 19 9.88 26.28 5.84
CA ALA A 19 10.48 25.70 7.03
C ALA A 19 10.54 26.68 8.22
N GLN A 20 10.81 27.96 7.97
CA GLN A 20 10.84 29.02 9.01
C GLN A 20 9.48 29.26 9.70
N GLN A 21 8.37 28.75 9.14
CA GLN A 21 7.06 28.88 9.77
C GLN A 21 6.78 27.78 10.80
N VAL A 22 7.58 26.70 10.80
CA VAL A 22 7.39 25.55 11.69
C VAL A 22 7.57 25.97 13.15
N GLN A 23 6.71 25.47 14.01
CA GLN A 23 6.74 25.73 15.45
C GLN A 23 6.78 24.41 16.23
N SER A 24 7.25 24.47 17.47
CA SER A 24 7.25 23.31 18.37
C SER A 24 5.85 22.72 18.50
N GLY A 25 5.78 21.38 18.44
CA GLY A 25 4.54 20.63 18.60
C GLY A 25 3.67 20.56 17.36
N TRP A 26 4.06 21.12 16.21
CA TRP A 26 3.28 20.97 14.97
C TRP A 26 3.04 19.52 14.58
N VAL A 27 1.87 19.29 14.01
CA VAL A 27 1.51 18.03 13.32
C VAL A 27 1.46 18.32 11.84
N ILE A 28 2.32 17.65 11.09
CA ILE A 28 2.45 17.80 9.63
C ILE A 28 1.93 16.53 8.98
N GLY A 29 0.96 16.67 8.08
CA GLY A 29 0.50 15.60 7.21
C GLY A 29 1.29 15.57 5.92
N MET A 30 1.65 14.39 5.44
CA MET A 30 2.30 14.18 4.17
C MET A 30 1.63 13.04 3.42
N ASP A 31 1.60 13.15 2.11
CA ASP A 31 1.03 12.12 1.24
C ASP A 31 1.92 10.87 1.15
N THR A 32 1.63 9.92 0.26
CA THR A 32 2.34 8.65 0.16
C THR A 32 3.26 8.59 -1.06
N ALA A 33 4.30 7.80 -0.96
CA ALA A 33 5.20 7.37 -2.04
C ALA A 33 5.68 8.54 -2.93
N THR A 34 5.18 8.63 -4.17
CA THR A 34 5.59 9.62 -5.17
C THR A 34 5.04 11.02 -4.93
N SER A 35 4.02 11.18 -4.08
CA SER A 35 3.39 12.49 -3.80
C SER A 35 3.92 13.15 -2.52
N GLN A 36 5.05 12.67 -2.01
CA GLN A 36 5.76 13.23 -0.86
C GLN A 36 6.68 14.38 -1.29
N THR A 37 6.95 15.32 -0.37
CA THR A 37 7.64 16.59 -0.63
C THR A 37 9.08 16.59 -0.11
N PRO A 38 10.06 16.05 -0.86
CA PRO A 38 11.44 15.90 -0.38
C PRO A 38 12.13 17.24 -0.10
N ALA A 39 11.94 18.28 -0.92
CA ALA A 39 12.62 19.55 -0.72
C ALA A 39 12.07 20.31 0.51
N ILE A 40 10.74 20.34 0.67
CA ILE A 40 10.11 20.98 1.84
C ILE A 40 10.53 20.25 3.13
N MET A 41 10.49 18.91 3.13
CA MET A 41 10.87 18.11 4.32
C MET A 41 12.34 18.25 4.66
N ALA A 42 13.25 18.29 3.69
CA ALA A 42 14.67 18.51 3.91
C ALA A 42 14.95 19.90 4.53
N ALA A 43 14.29 20.96 4.02
CA ALA A 43 14.41 22.30 4.59
C ALA A 43 13.83 22.39 6.02
N MET A 44 12.71 21.73 6.29
CA MET A 44 12.14 21.66 7.64
C MET A 44 13.07 20.92 8.61
N ALA A 45 13.62 19.77 8.21
CA ALA A 45 14.57 19.01 9.01
C ALA A 45 15.82 19.84 9.34
N GLU A 46 16.38 20.55 8.36
CA GLU A 46 17.54 21.42 8.55
C GLU A 46 17.24 22.59 9.50
N HIS A 47 16.09 23.26 9.32
CA HIS A 47 15.66 24.35 10.19
C HIS A 47 15.46 23.87 11.64
N ILE A 48 14.77 22.75 11.84
CA ILE A 48 14.52 22.16 13.17
C ILE A 48 15.84 21.71 13.83
N ARG A 49 16.79 21.17 13.07
CA ARG A 49 18.11 20.76 13.57
C ARG A 49 18.85 21.95 14.18
N ASN A 50 18.77 23.11 13.55
CA ASN A 50 19.51 24.33 13.90
C ASN A 50 18.78 25.29 14.86
N THR A 51 17.61 24.90 15.36
CA THR A 51 16.77 25.71 16.26
C THR A 51 16.35 24.94 17.50
N ASP A 52 15.67 25.62 18.43
CA ASP A 52 15.12 25.00 19.66
C ASP A 52 13.72 24.40 19.44
N ILE A 53 13.27 24.25 18.19
CA ILE A 53 12.00 23.62 17.85
C ILE A 53 12.03 22.14 18.23
N THR A 54 10.97 21.67 18.93
CA THR A 54 10.84 20.29 19.40
C THR A 54 9.41 19.77 19.24
N GLY A 55 9.27 18.43 19.27
CA GLY A 55 7.96 17.78 19.30
C GLY A 55 7.18 17.84 17.99
N VAL A 56 7.82 18.17 16.88
CA VAL A 56 7.15 18.13 15.56
C VAL A 56 6.88 16.70 15.16
N LYS A 57 5.64 16.43 14.73
CA LYS A 57 5.19 15.10 14.29
C LYS A 57 4.92 15.13 12.79
N VAL A 58 5.42 14.15 12.06
CA VAL A 58 5.17 13.99 10.62
C VAL A 58 4.43 12.68 10.41
N GLN A 59 3.21 12.75 9.90
CA GLN A 59 2.42 11.56 9.57
C GLN A 59 2.59 11.20 8.10
N THR A 60 2.97 9.96 7.83
CA THR A 60 3.30 9.45 6.48
C THR A 60 2.77 8.03 6.25
N LEU A 61 2.80 7.62 4.99
CA LEU A 61 2.54 6.25 4.56
C LEU A 61 3.55 5.86 3.46
N LEU A 62 4.14 4.67 3.55
CA LEU A 62 4.94 4.04 2.48
C LEU A 62 5.90 5.04 1.81
N ASP A 63 6.88 5.53 2.57
CA ASP A 63 7.76 6.60 2.12
C ASP A 63 8.58 6.21 0.89
N GLY A 64 8.55 7.07 -0.12
CA GLY A 64 9.37 6.98 -1.33
C GLY A 64 10.80 7.49 -1.14
N TYR A 65 11.05 8.23 -0.04
CA TYR A 65 12.32 8.87 0.27
C TYR A 65 12.83 8.50 1.67
N PRO A 66 14.16 8.46 1.87
CA PRO A 66 14.76 8.21 3.20
C PRO A 66 14.84 9.52 4.01
N PHE A 67 13.70 10.06 4.44
CA PHE A 67 13.63 11.32 5.16
C PHE A 67 14.51 11.38 6.41
N ASP A 68 15.06 12.56 6.73
CA ASP A 68 15.96 12.79 7.86
C ASP A 68 15.32 12.43 9.20
N PHE A 69 14.03 12.67 9.39
CA PHE A 69 13.32 12.30 10.62
C PHE A 69 13.26 10.78 10.88
N TYR A 70 13.65 9.95 9.90
CA TYR A 70 13.87 8.50 10.08
C TYR A 70 15.34 8.11 10.12
N THR A 71 16.23 8.92 9.56
CA THR A 71 17.63 8.52 9.31
C THR A 71 18.66 9.31 10.11
N ASP A 72 18.30 10.50 10.63
CA ASP A 72 19.18 11.37 11.41
C ASP A 72 18.84 11.34 12.92
N PRO A 73 19.68 10.71 13.76
CA PRO A 73 19.45 10.64 15.21
C PRO A 73 19.44 12.02 15.89
N THR A 74 20.01 13.06 15.27
CA THR A 74 20.03 14.42 15.87
C THR A 74 18.65 15.07 15.90
N LEU A 75 17.71 14.56 15.11
CA LEU A 75 16.31 14.96 15.11
C LEU A 75 15.45 14.24 16.16
N ALA A 76 16.00 13.27 16.88
CA ALA A 76 15.27 12.54 17.93
C ALA A 76 14.68 13.52 18.97
N GLY A 77 13.36 13.43 19.22
CA GLY A 77 12.62 14.35 20.08
C GLY A 77 12.33 15.73 19.50
N LYS A 78 12.98 16.11 18.40
CA LYS A 78 12.70 17.35 17.67
C LYS A 78 11.66 17.15 16.56
N MET A 79 11.88 16.15 15.69
CA MET A 79 10.99 15.82 14.57
C MET A 79 10.86 14.30 14.50
N THR A 80 9.65 13.78 14.65
CA THR A 80 9.39 12.33 14.74
C THR A 80 8.41 11.89 13.65
N GLY A 81 8.79 10.84 12.92
CA GLY A 81 7.92 10.20 11.93
C GLY A 81 6.91 9.26 12.59
N TYR A 82 5.65 9.39 12.19
CA TYR A 82 4.54 8.51 12.55
C TYR A 82 4.04 7.84 11.27
N SER A 83 4.32 6.56 11.12
CA SER A 83 4.02 5.83 9.89
C SER A 83 2.73 5.02 10.03
N TRP A 84 1.85 5.12 9.04
CA TRP A 84 0.67 4.25 8.91
C TRP A 84 1.02 2.90 8.25
N PHE A 85 2.09 2.88 7.42
CA PHE A 85 2.62 1.67 6.80
C PHE A 85 4.12 1.90 6.50
N SER A 86 4.97 1.13 7.15
CA SER A 86 6.40 1.41 7.18
C SER A 86 7.13 1.07 5.89
N SER A 87 7.80 2.06 5.32
CA SER A 87 8.89 1.91 4.36
C SER A 87 10.12 1.25 5.02
N SER A 88 11.16 1.02 4.23
CA SER A 88 12.42 0.48 4.75
C SER A 88 13.09 1.40 5.78
N ALA A 89 13.04 2.73 5.56
CA ALA A 89 13.60 3.72 6.47
C ALA A 89 12.79 3.82 7.77
N ALA A 90 11.47 3.98 7.65
CA ALA A 90 10.54 4.01 8.78
C ALA A 90 10.67 2.76 9.67
N ARG A 91 10.73 1.57 9.07
CA ARG A 91 10.91 0.29 9.78
C ARG A 91 12.17 0.27 10.64
N LYS A 92 13.30 0.79 10.13
CA LYS A 92 14.55 0.87 10.90
C LYS A 92 14.39 1.80 12.10
N ALA A 93 13.81 2.98 11.88
CA ALA A 93 13.59 3.99 12.91
C ALA A 93 12.63 3.49 14.01
N VAL A 94 11.52 2.85 13.63
CA VAL A 94 10.55 2.26 14.56
C VAL A 94 11.19 1.17 15.42
N ASN A 95 11.91 0.21 14.83
CA ASN A 95 12.59 -0.84 15.59
C ASN A 95 13.75 -0.31 16.45
N ALA A 96 14.24 0.88 16.19
CA ALA A 96 15.26 1.57 16.99
C ALA A 96 14.67 2.53 18.04
N GLY A 97 13.36 2.81 18.01
CA GLY A 97 12.64 3.58 19.03
C GLY A 97 12.61 5.09 18.82
N TYR A 98 12.89 5.61 17.60
CA TYR A 98 12.79 7.05 17.30
C TYR A 98 11.77 7.41 16.22
N ALA A 99 10.93 6.46 15.82
CA ALA A 99 9.72 6.68 15.06
C ALA A 99 8.61 5.78 15.60
N ASP A 100 7.38 6.02 15.23
CA ASP A 100 6.24 5.28 15.75
C ASP A 100 5.30 4.84 14.62
N ILE A 101 4.37 3.92 14.96
CA ILE A 101 3.38 3.34 14.05
C ILE A 101 1.99 3.74 14.53
N ILE A 102 1.14 4.11 13.58
CA ILE A 102 -0.28 4.32 13.82
C ILE A 102 -1.04 3.13 13.21
N PRO A 103 -1.49 2.15 14.02
CA PRO A 103 -2.18 0.98 13.49
C PRO A 103 -3.61 1.33 13.08
N ALA A 104 -3.95 1.05 11.81
CA ALA A 104 -5.32 1.12 11.30
C ALA A 104 -5.44 0.30 10.01
N TYR A 105 -6.66 -0.10 9.65
CA TYR A 105 -6.95 -0.59 8.30
C TYR A 105 -6.87 0.57 7.31
N TYR A 106 -6.34 0.34 6.13
CA TYR A 106 -6.09 1.43 5.19
C TYR A 106 -7.36 2.19 4.80
N ARG A 107 -8.46 1.49 4.60
CA ARG A 107 -9.77 2.11 4.32
C ARG A 107 -10.25 3.06 5.43
N ASP A 108 -9.80 2.84 6.66
CA ASP A 108 -10.25 3.64 7.82
C ASP A 108 -9.45 4.95 7.98
N PHE A 109 -8.34 5.13 7.22
CA PHE A 109 -7.48 6.32 7.35
C PHE A 109 -8.24 7.63 7.17
N PRO A 110 -9.04 7.85 6.11
CA PRO A 110 -9.77 9.10 5.96
C PRO A 110 -10.68 9.41 7.14
N THR A 111 -11.38 8.38 7.65
CA THR A 111 -12.24 8.55 8.84
C THR A 111 -11.43 8.88 10.09
N ARG A 112 -10.32 8.14 10.36
CA ARG A 112 -9.44 8.40 11.50
C ARG A 112 -8.83 9.79 11.43
N ILE A 113 -8.36 10.18 10.25
CA ILE A 113 -7.80 11.51 10.02
C ILE A 113 -8.84 12.60 10.36
N ARG A 114 -10.05 12.50 9.84
CA ARG A 114 -11.10 13.49 10.09
C ARG A 114 -11.58 13.56 11.55
N THR A 115 -11.51 12.45 12.29
CA THR A 115 -12.03 12.38 13.67
C THR A 115 -10.98 12.57 14.75
N GLU A 116 -9.73 12.17 14.51
CA GLU A 116 -8.72 12.08 15.57
C GLU A 116 -7.59 13.11 15.42
N TYR A 117 -7.47 13.80 14.25
CA TYR A 117 -6.34 14.67 13.98
C TYR A 117 -6.75 16.03 13.47
N ASP A 118 -5.95 17.03 13.83
CA ASP A 118 -5.87 18.35 13.21
C ASP A 118 -4.42 18.59 12.79
N TYR A 119 -4.22 19.13 11.60
CA TYR A 119 -2.89 19.39 11.05
C TYR A 119 -2.56 20.88 11.07
N ASP A 120 -1.35 21.22 11.46
CA ASP A 120 -0.82 22.58 11.35
C ASP A 120 -0.40 22.90 9.91
N ALA A 121 0.06 21.89 9.18
CA ALA A 121 0.33 21.94 7.75
C ALA A 121 0.15 20.57 7.09
N VAL A 122 -0.24 20.57 5.81
CA VAL A 122 -0.19 19.42 4.92
C VAL A 122 0.72 19.76 3.75
N CYS A 123 1.66 18.86 3.46
CA CYS A 123 2.63 18.99 2.38
C CYS A 123 2.37 17.93 1.31
N VAL A 124 2.18 18.35 0.05
CA VAL A 124 1.84 17.47 -1.06
C VAL A 124 2.65 17.82 -2.30
N GLU A 125 3.26 16.82 -2.94
CA GLU A 125 3.80 16.98 -4.28
C GLU A 125 2.71 16.80 -5.33
N VAL A 126 2.68 17.67 -6.32
CA VAL A 126 1.60 17.78 -7.31
C VAL A 126 2.14 18.00 -8.72
N SER A 127 1.29 17.71 -9.73
CA SER A 127 1.56 18.09 -11.12
C SER A 127 1.60 19.59 -11.31
N PRO A 128 2.12 20.13 -12.45
CA PRO A 128 1.96 21.52 -12.81
C PRO A 128 0.50 21.99 -12.82
N MET A 129 0.28 23.27 -12.46
CA MET A 129 -1.04 23.89 -12.47
C MET A 129 -1.62 23.96 -13.88
N ASP A 130 -2.88 23.59 -14.04
CA ASP A 130 -3.59 23.71 -15.30
C ASP A 130 -4.07 25.14 -15.60
N SER A 131 -4.69 25.33 -16.77
CA SER A 131 -5.22 26.65 -17.19
C SER A 131 -6.38 27.16 -16.34
N HIS A 132 -6.99 26.31 -15.52
CA HIS A 132 -8.10 26.62 -14.63
C HIS A 132 -7.69 26.78 -13.17
N GLY A 133 -6.38 26.73 -12.86
CA GLY A 133 -5.85 26.93 -11.53
C GLY A 133 -5.82 25.66 -10.66
N TYR A 134 -5.97 24.46 -11.26
CA TYR A 134 -5.96 23.20 -10.53
C TYR A 134 -4.63 22.47 -10.67
N PHE A 135 -4.25 21.81 -9.58
CA PHE A 135 -3.15 20.84 -9.49
C PHE A 135 -3.74 19.44 -9.36
N SER A 136 -3.20 18.47 -10.11
CA SER A 136 -3.53 17.05 -9.92
C SER A 136 -2.69 16.49 -8.78
N LEU A 137 -3.30 15.64 -7.95
CA LEU A 137 -2.59 14.80 -6.97
C LEU A 137 -1.79 13.67 -7.62
N ALA A 138 -1.79 13.65 -8.94
CA ALA A 138 -0.98 12.77 -9.78
C ALA A 138 -1.22 11.27 -9.49
N LEU A 139 -0.24 10.58 -8.92
CA LEU A 139 -0.25 9.13 -8.74
C LEU A 139 -0.98 8.68 -7.47
N ASN A 140 -1.61 9.60 -6.73
CA ASN A 140 -2.21 9.30 -5.44
C ASN A 140 -3.55 10.00 -5.22
N GLY A 141 -4.53 9.26 -4.72
CA GLY A 141 -5.84 9.77 -4.32
C GLY A 141 -6.29 9.23 -2.96
N SER A 142 -5.37 8.64 -2.19
CA SER A 142 -5.73 7.75 -1.09
C SER A 142 -6.44 8.42 0.09
N TYR A 143 -5.76 9.23 0.89
CA TYR A 143 -6.31 9.82 2.12
C TYR A 143 -6.07 11.32 2.24
N ILE A 144 -5.38 11.90 1.25
CA ILE A 144 -4.92 13.28 1.33
C ILE A 144 -6.08 14.28 1.48
N ASP A 145 -7.22 14.04 0.85
CA ASP A 145 -8.41 14.89 0.99
C ASP A 145 -8.83 15.01 2.45
N ALA A 146 -8.76 13.93 3.21
CA ALA A 146 -9.08 13.96 4.63
C ALA A 146 -8.10 14.81 5.44
N MET A 147 -6.81 14.83 5.06
CA MET A 147 -5.82 15.72 5.67
C MET A 147 -6.06 17.17 5.28
N LEU A 148 -6.39 17.42 4.01
CA LEU A 148 -6.72 18.77 3.52
C LEU A 148 -7.96 19.36 4.21
N ASP A 149 -8.97 18.54 4.54
CA ASP A 149 -10.14 18.94 5.31
C ASP A 149 -9.81 19.38 6.75
N LYS A 150 -8.67 18.94 7.29
CA LYS A 150 -8.28 19.09 8.70
C LYS A 150 -7.03 19.95 8.90
N THR A 151 -6.54 20.59 7.86
CA THR A 151 -5.31 21.39 7.93
C THR A 151 -5.55 22.89 8.02
N LYS A 152 -4.61 23.58 8.70
CA LYS A 152 -4.55 25.03 8.74
C LYS A 152 -3.79 25.63 7.55
N ARG A 153 -2.90 24.86 6.93
CA ARG A 153 -2.01 25.31 5.84
C ARG A 153 -1.80 24.22 4.82
N ILE A 154 -1.81 24.58 3.56
CA ILE A 154 -1.51 23.69 2.42
C ILE A 154 -0.24 24.20 1.73
N TYR A 155 0.80 23.37 1.78
CA TYR A 155 2.06 23.62 1.09
C TYR A 155 2.23 22.63 -0.06
N LEU A 156 2.46 23.15 -1.27
CA LEU A 156 2.68 22.32 -2.44
C LEU A 156 4.15 22.34 -2.87
N GLU A 157 4.61 21.17 -3.31
CA GLU A 157 5.82 20.98 -4.08
C GLU A 157 5.42 20.65 -5.52
N VAL A 158 5.64 21.56 -6.45
CA VAL A 158 5.23 21.42 -7.85
C VAL A 158 6.36 20.74 -8.62
N ASN A 159 6.11 19.57 -9.16
CA ASN A 159 7.06 18.79 -9.93
C ASN A 159 6.54 18.53 -11.35
N ASN A 160 7.29 18.95 -12.36
CA ASN A 160 6.92 18.74 -13.77
C ASN A 160 7.10 17.28 -14.25
N ARG A 161 7.62 16.40 -13.40
CA ARG A 161 7.69 14.96 -13.63
C ARG A 161 6.44 14.22 -13.12
N GLN A 162 5.61 14.86 -12.31
CA GLN A 162 4.35 14.27 -11.89
C GLN A 162 3.37 14.22 -13.07
N PRO A 163 2.79 13.05 -13.35
CA PRO A 163 1.79 12.91 -14.39
C PRO A 163 0.49 13.62 -14.00
N ARG A 164 -0.30 13.98 -14.97
CA ARG A 164 -1.66 14.46 -14.75
C ARG A 164 -2.62 13.27 -14.74
N ALA A 165 -2.91 12.73 -13.58
CA ALA A 165 -3.95 11.72 -13.46
C ALA A 165 -5.34 12.37 -13.54
N LEU A 166 -6.25 11.69 -14.25
CA LEU A 166 -7.66 12.07 -14.32
C LEU A 166 -8.40 11.43 -13.14
N CYS A 167 -8.13 11.94 -11.94
CA CYS A 167 -8.66 11.42 -10.69
C CYS A 167 -9.64 12.41 -10.02
N GLY A 168 -10.34 11.91 -9.00
CA GLY A 168 -11.39 12.67 -8.33
C GLY A 168 -10.90 13.85 -7.49
N SER A 169 -9.62 13.89 -7.12
CA SER A 169 -9.10 14.90 -6.19
C SER A 169 -8.14 15.86 -6.86
N LEU A 170 -8.45 17.14 -6.78
CA LEU A 170 -7.68 18.27 -7.32
C LEU A 170 -7.55 19.37 -6.26
N ILE A 171 -6.42 20.05 -6.23
CA ILE A 171 -6.22 21.23 -5.37
C ILE A 171 -6.28 22.50 -6.23
N HIS A 172 -7.17 23.41 -5.91
CA HIS A 172 -7.23 24.71 -6.59
C HIS A 172 -6.26 25.69 -5.93
N ILE A 173 -5.59 26.54 -6.73
CA ILE A 173 -4.60 27.52 -6.28
C ILE A 173 -5.09 28.45 -5.15
N SER A 174 -6.41 28.67 -5.06
CA SER A 174 -7.00 29.51 -4.00
C SER A 174 -6.89 28.86 -2.60
N GLN A 175 -6.77 27.53 -2.53
CA GLN A 175 -6.68 26.77 -1.27
C GLN A 175 -5.24 26.70 -0.74
N VAL A 176 -4.25 26.96 -1.59
CA VAL A 176 -2.82 26.81 -1.29
C VAL A 176 -2.31 28.04 -0.50
N ASP A 177 -1.54 27.83 0.54
CA ASP A 177 -0.90 28.92 1.30
C ASP A 177 0.45 29.32 0.71
N ALA A 178 1.26 28.32 0.33
CA ALA A 178 2.55 28.54 -0.35
C ALA A 178 2.88 27.35 -1.24
N LEU A 179 3.68 27.59 -2.27
CA LEU A 179 4.18 26.54 -3.16
C LEU A 179 5.65 26.77 -3.51
N VAL A 180 6.33 25.68 -3.79
CA VAL A 180 7.70 25.66 -4.31
C VAL A 180 7.74 24.89 -5.62
N GLU A 181 8.61 25.28 -6.53
CA GLU A 181 8.93 24.48 -7.72
C GLU A 181 10.18 23.65 -7.43
N TYR A 182 10.03 22.33 -7.45
CA TYR A 182 11.14 21.42 -7.30
C TYR A 182 11.00 20.25 -8.29
N HIS A 183 11.79 20.33 -9.36
CA HIS A 183 11.74 19.36 -10.45
C HIS A 183 12.80 18.29 -10.28
N HIS A 184 12.36 17.06 -10.10
CA HIS A 184 13.23 15.90 -9.90
C HIS A 184 12.56 14.63 -10.44
N ASP A 185 13.32 13.58 -10.64
CA ASP A 185 12.78 12.28 -11.03
C ASP A 185 12.03 11.66 -9.85
N LEU A 186 10.87 11.05 -10.15
CA LEU A 186 10.05 10.39 -9.14
C LEU A 186 10.75 9.13 -8.62
N PRO A 187 10.52 8.75 -7.35
CA PRO A 187 11.03 7.49 -6.85
C PRO A 187 10.42 6.32 -7.63
N VAL A 188 11.24 5.34 -7.96
CA VAL A 188 10.83 4.14 -8.68
C VAL A 188 11.13 2.90 -7.87
N LEU A 189 10.27 1.89 -7.99
CA LEU A 189 10.55 0.57 -7.45
C LEU A 189 11.45 -0.21 -8.42
N PRO A 190 12.50 -0.87 -7.93
CA PRO A 190 13.32 -1.72 -8.79
C PRO A 190 12.49 -2.89 -9.32
N PRO A 191 12.76 -3.37 -10.55
CA PRO A 191 12.07 -4.53 -11.10
C PRO A 191 12.31 -5.76 -10.22
N VAL A 192 11.25 -6.51 -9.98
CA VAL A 192 11.28 -7.73 -9.17
C VAL A 192 11.82 -8.88 -10.02
N GLN A 193 12.83 -9.59 -9.52
CA GLN A 193 13.30 -10.82 -10.17
C GLN A 193 12.39 -11.98 -9.77
N LEU A 194 11.84 -12.67 -10.77
CA LEU A 194 10.95 -13.81 -10.58
C LEU A 194 11.76 -15.11 -10.57
N ASP A 195 11.85 -15.75 -9.43
CA ASP A 195 12.40 -17.09 -9.29
C ASP A 195 11.38 -18.18 -9.66
N ASP A 196 11.83 -19.42 -9.76
CA ASP A 196 10.97 -20.54 -10.15
C ASP A 196 9.94 -20.89 -9.08
N VAL A 197 10.22 -20.62 -7.80
CA VAL A 197 9.28 -20.80 -6.70
C VAL A 197 8.11 -19.82 -6.85
N SER A 198 8.39 -18.56 -7.07
CA SER A 198 7.35 -17.53 -7.30
C SER A 198 6.50 -17.83 -8.54
N LYS A 199 7.14 -18.31 -9.63
CA LYS A 199 6.42 -18.73 -10.85
C LYS A 199 5.52 -19.94 -10.59
N THR A 200 5.97 -20.92 -9.82
CA THR A 200 5.16 -22.09 -9.43
C THR A 200 3.92 -21.64 -8.64
N ILE A 201 4.09 -20.81 -7.62
CA ILE A 201 2.99 -20.25 -6.81
C ILE A 201 2.04 -19.44 -7.70
N GLY A 202 2.58 -18.55 -8.55
CA GLY A 202 1.77 -17.74 -9.47
C GLY A 202 0.93 -18.58 -10.43
N GLY A 203 1.49 -19.66 -10.96
CA GLY A 203 0.79 -20.63 -11.81
C GLY A 203 -0.36 -21.32 -11.09
N LEU A 204 -0.11 -21.84 -9.87
CA LEU A 204 -1.16 -22.46 -9.04
C LEU A 204 -2.34 -21.52 -8.75
N ILE A 205 -2.07 -20.25 -8.54
CA ILE A 205 -3.11 -19.23 -8.34
C ILE A 205 -3.85 -18.95 -9.65
N ALA A 206 -3.13 -18.75 -10.75
CA ALA A 206 -3.71 -18.43 -12.06
C ALA A 206 -4.66 -19.53 -12.57
N ASP A 207 -4.39 -20.79 -12.28
CA ASP A 207 -5.27 -21.94 -12.62
C ASP A 207 -6.66 -21.83 -11.96
N LEU A 208 -6.77 -21.14 -10.83
CA LEU A 208 -8.01 -20.97 -10.07
C LEU A 208 -8.76 -19.67 -10.43
N ILE A 209 -8.22 -18.85 -11.31
CA ILE A 209 -8.78 -17.55 -11.73
C ILE A 209 -9.52 -17.75 -13.05
N PRO A 210 -10.84 -17.49 -13.12
CA PRO A 210 -11.59 -17.57 -14.38
C PRO A 210 -11.34 -16.35 -15.27
N ASP A 211 -11.66 -16.47 -16.56
CA ASP A 211 -11.83 -15.33 -17.43
C ASP A 211 -12.92 -14.38 -16.90
N GLY A 212 -12.77 -13.10 -17.14
CA GLY A 212 -13.69 -12.07 -16.64
C GLY A 212 -13.54 -11.73 -15.16
N ALA A 213 -12.55 -12.29 -14.45
CA ALA A 213 -12.28 -11.99 -13.05
C ALA A 213 -11.83 -10.53 -12.86
N CYS A 214 -12.18 -9.95 -11.70
CA CYS A 214 -11.66 -8.64 -11.27
C CYS A 214 -10.52 -8.84 -10.28
N LEU A 215 -9.38 -8.17 -10.50
CA LEU A 215 -8.13 -8.45 -9.82
C LEU A 215 -7.73 -7.34 -8.84
N GLN A 216 -7.23 -7.74 -7.67
CA GLN A 216 -6.31 -7.00 -6.82
C GLN A 216 -5.04 -7.83 -6.66
N LEU A 217 -3.90 -7.26 -6.99
CA LEU A 217 -2.59 -7.86 -6.79
C LEU A 217 -1.81 -7.04 -5.77
N GLY A 218 -1.21 -7.72 -4.80
CA GLY A 218 -0.23 -7.11 -3.89
C GLY A 218 1.09 -6.78 -4.61
N ILE A 219 2.10 -6.43 -3.85
CA ILE A 219 3.46 -6.15 -4.36
C ILE A 219 4.39 -7.34 -4.09
N GLY A 220 5.37 -7.55 -4.99
CA GLY A 220 6.44 -8.52 -4.83
C GLY A 220 6.39 -9.66 -5.83
N ALA A 221 7.35 -10.60 -5.72
CA ALA A 221 7.60 -11.62 -6.73
C ALA A 221 6.40 -12.54 -7.03
N ILE A 222 5.62 -12.92 -6.02
CA ILE A 222 4.47 -13.83 -6.21
C ILE A 222 3.30 -13.13 -6.92
N PRO A 223 2.83 -11.92 -6.51
CA PRO A 223 1.85 -11.17 -7.28
C PRO A 223 2.26 -10.90 -8.72
N ASP A 224 3.52 -10.50 -8.96
CA ASP A 224 4.04 -10.26 -10.32
C ASP A 224 4.10 -11.54 -11.14
N ALA A 225 4.55 -12.67 -10.57
CA ALA A 225 4.53 -13.97 -11.21
C ALA A 225 3.10 -14.42 -11.56
N THR A 226 2.12 -14.15 -10.67
CA THR A 226 0.72 -14.40 -10.96
C THR A 226 0.22 -13.53 -12.11
N GLY A 227 0.53 -12.24 -12.11
CA GLY A 227 0.22 -11.34 -13.23
C GLY A 227 0.75 -11.86 -14.57
N MET A 228 2.00 -12.32 -14.60
CA MET A 228 2.59 -12.93 -15.80
C MET A 228 1.82 -14.20 -16.25
N ALA A 229 1.43 -15.07 -15.32
CA ALA A 229 0.67 -16.27 -15.63
C ALA A 229 -0.75 -15.97 -16.15
N LEU A 230 -1.30 -14.80 -15.83
CA LEU A 230 -2.64 -14.36 -16.27
C LEU A 230 -2.68 -13.76 -17.68
N LYS A 231 -1.55 -13.58 -18.39
CA LYS A 231 -1.51 -13.00 -19.74
C LYS A 231 -2.30 -13.80 -20.78
N SER A 232 -2.56 -15.07 -20.54
CA SER A 232 -3.40 -15.93 -21.42
C SER A 232 -4.89 -15.88 -21.08
N LYS A 233 -5.30 -15.18 -20.04
CA LYS A 233 -6.70 -14.99 -19.66
C LYS A 233 -7.35 -13.87 -20.47
N HIS A 234 -8.66 -13.81 -20.43
CA HIS A 234 -9.46 -12.88 -21.20
C HIS A 234 -10.46 -12.10 -20.35
N ASP A 235 -10.76 -10.88 -20.78
CA ASP A 235 -11.79 -10.02 -20.20
C ASP A 235 -11.58 -9.69 -18.71
N LEU A 236 -10.36 -9.74 -18.21
CA LEU A 236 -10.05 -9.41 -16.82
C LEU A 236 -10.33 -7.93 -16.52
N GLY A 237 -10.61 -7.63 -15.27
CA GLY A 237 -10.76 -6.28 -14.74
C GLY A 237 -9.75 -6.00 -13.61
N ILE A 238 -9.56 -4.73 -13.28
CA ILE A 238 -8.72 -4.29 -12.15
C ILE A 238 -9.54 -3.39 -11.21
N HIS A 239 -9.52 -3.75 -9.93
CA HIS A 239 -9.95 -2.95 -8.79
C HIS A 239 -8.97 -3.23 -7.65
N THR A 240 -8.02 -2.35 -7.42
CA THR A 240 -6.84 -2.62 -6.60
C THR A 240 -6.49 -1.44 -5.71
N GLU A 241 -5.81 -1.69 -4.61
CA GLU A 241 -5.22 -0.65 -3.77
C GLU A 241 -4.10 0.08 -4.51
N MET A 242 -3.07 -0.66 -4.87
CA MET A 242 -1.90 -0.14 -5.58
C MET A 242 -1.90 -0.64 -7.02
N PHE A 243 -1.64 0.28 -7.96
CA PHE A 243 -1.46 -0.04 -9.38
C PHE A 243 0.03 -0.28 -9.67
N THR A 244 0.34 -1.41 -10.32
CA THR A 244 1.71 -1.93 -10.49
C THR A 244 2.04 -2.21 -11.95
N ASP A 245 3.36 -2.40 -12.26
CA ASP A 245 3.85 -2.71 -13.62
C ASP A 245 3.21 -3.96 -14.22
N SER A 246 3.00 -5.01 -13.44
CA SER A 246 2.37 -6.25 -13.92
C SER A 246 0.93 -6.04 -14.39
N MET A 247 0.22 -5.07 -13.81
CA MET A 247 -1.14 -4.71 -14.25
C MET A 247 -1.14 -3.92 -15.56
N VAL A 248 -0.17 -3.01 -15.76
CA VAL A 248 0.05 -2.33 -17.05
C VAL A 248 0.31 -3.35 -18.14
N GLU A 249 1.15 -4.36 -17.89
CA GLU A 249 1.43 -5.44 -18.83
C GLU A 249 0.17 -6.25 -19.20
N LEU A 250 -0.71 -6.52 -18.23
CA LEU A 250 -1.98 -7.23 -18.49
C LEU A 250 -2.95 -6.39 -19.34
N ILE A 251 -2.95 -5.07 -19.19
CA ILE A 251 -3.74 -4.16 -20.02
C ILE A 251 -3.17 -4.12 -21.43
N GLU A 252 -1.87 -3.90 -21.59
CA GLU A 252 -1.23 -3.76 -22.90
C GLU A 252 -1.24 -5.06 -23.73
N CYS A 253 -1.18 -6.23 -23.08
CA CYS A 253 -1.34 -7.52 -23.80
C CYS A 253 -2.80 -7.88 -24.09
N GLY A 254 -3.77 -7.08 -23.64
CA GLY A 254 -5.19 -7.28 -23.90
C GLY A 254 -5.90 -8.29 -22.97
N ALA A 255 -5.22 -8.85 -21.99
CA ALA A 255 -5.84 -9.72 -20.98
C ALA A 255 -6.83 -8.94 -20.09
N VAL A 256 -6.51 -7.69 -19.76
CA VAL A 256 -7.38 -6.77 -19.02
C VAL A 256 -8.01 -5.75 -19.97
N ASN A 257 -9.34 -5.68 -19.98
CA ASN A 257 -10.12 -4.68 -20.69
C ASN A 257 -11.25 -4.09 -19.84
N ASN A 258 -11.40 -4.52 -18.60
CA ASN A 258 -12.41 -4.08 -17.63
C ASN A 258 -13.88 -4.24 -18.10
N SER A 259 -14.13 -5.01 -19.18
CA SER A 259 -15.45 -5.10 -19.81
C SER A 259 -16.48 -5.88 -18.98
N LYS A 260 -16.03 -6.75 -18.07
CA LYS A 260 -16.88 -7.60 -17.22
C LYS A 260 -17.11 -7.04 -15.83
N LYS A 261 -16.47 -5.92 -15.47
CA LYS A 261 -16.72 -5.25 -14.17
C LYS A 261 -18.19 -4.81 -14.06
N GLN A 262 -18.77 -4.93 -12.86
CA GLN A 262 -20.13 -4.48 -12.56
C GLN A 262 -20.16 -3.00 -12.19
N ILE A 263 -19.10 -2.52 -11.53
CA ILE A 263 -18.90 -1.09 -11.23
C ILE A 263 -17.65 -0.59 -11.95
N HIS A 264 -17.58 0.68 -12.31
CA HIS A 264 -16.48 1.28 -13.07
C HIS A 264 -16.10 0.47 -14.33
N ARG A 265 -17.11 0.05 -15.09
CA ARG A 265 -16.92 -0.76 -16.29
C ARG A 265 -16.07 -0.01 -17.31
N GLY A 266 -15.07 -0.68 -17.86
CA GLY A 266 -14.11 -0.08 -18.79
C GLY A 266 -13.01 0.73 -18.11
N LYS A 267 -12.95 0.74 -16.76
CA LYS A 267 -11.98 1.50 -15.98
C LYS A 267 -11.16 0.60 -15.06
N THR A 268 -9.88 0.83 -15.01
CA THR A 268 -9.00 0.37 -13.93
C THR A 268 -9.17 1.31 -12.73
N VAL A 269 -9.47 0.75 -11.57
CA VAL A 269 -9.66 1.52 -10.33
C VAL A 269 -8.53 1.21 -9.36
N THR A 270 -7.92 2.27 -8.82
CA THR A 270 -6.85 2.16 -7.82
C THR A 270 -6.89 3.34 -6.85
N THR A 271 -6.19 3.26 -5.71
CA THR A 271 -6.06 4.40 -4.80
C THR A 271 -4.73 5.12 -4.94
N PHE A 272 -3.68 4.42 -5.40
CA PHE A 272 -2.41 5.03 -5.78
C PHE A 272 -1.65 4.14 -6.78
N ALA A 273 -0.66 4.73 -7.45
CA ALA A 273 0.26 4.03 -8.34
C ALA A 273 1.70 4.22 -7.88
N PHE A 274 2.46 3.11 -7.81
CA PHE A 274 3.86 3.15 -7.44
C PHE A 274 4.60 1.99 -8.11
N GLY A 275 5.66 2.29 -8.86
CA GLY A 275 6.42 1.27 -9.60
C GLY A 275 7.51 1.89 -10.46
N SER A 276 7.62 1.50 -11.71
CA SER A 276 8.58 2.05 -12.67
C SER A 276 8.04 3.31 -13.37
N GLN A 277 8.90 4.02 -14.09
CA GLN A 277 8.52 5.16 -14.93
C GLN A 277 7.40 4.80 -15.92
N ARG A 278 7.35 3.54 -16.39
CA ARG A 278 6.30 3.06 -17.31
C ARG A 278 4.89 3.24 -16.75
N ILE A 279 4.69 3.01 -15.45
CA ILE A 279 3.38 3.23 -14.81
C ILE A 279 3.02 4.70 -14.84
N TYR A 280 3.99 5.57 -14.54
CA TYR A 280 3.77 7.01 -14.49
C TYR A 280 3.40 7.56 -15.87
N ASP A 281 4.11 7.12 -16.91
CA ASP A 281 3.80 7.44 -18.30
C ASP A 281 2.43 6.87 -18.73
N PHE A 282 2.04 5.68 -18.23
CA PHE A 282 0.76 5.05 -18.54
C PHE A 282 -0.42 5.78 -17.90
N VAL A 283 -0.24 6.36 -16.73
CA VAL A 283 -1.31 7.06 -15.99
C VAL A 283 -1.53 8.48 -16.53
N ASP A 284 -0.51 9.09 -17.15
CA ASP A 284 -0.57 10.47 -17.62
C ASP A 284 -1.69 10.66 -18.66
N ASP A 285 -2.63 11.56 -18.36
CA ASP A 285 -3.82 11.86 -19.17
C ASP A 285 -4.60 10.62 -19.64
N ASN A 286 -4.54 9.50 -18.91
CA ASN A 286 -5.17 8.25 -19.28
C ASN A 286 -6.59 8.10 -18.68
N PRO A 287 -7.65 8.30 -19.47
CA PRO A 287 -9.02 8.21 -18.97
C PRO A 287 -9.48 6.79 -18.61
N SER A 288 -8.69 5.75 -18.90
CA SER A 288 -8.99 4.37 -18.52
C SER A 288 -8.58 4.03 -17.09
N VAL A 289 -7.84 4.92 -16.39
CA VAL A 289 -7.40 4.76 -15.01
C VAL A 289 -8.14 5.77 -14.12
N GLU A 290 -8.75 5.28 -13.06
CA GLU A 290 -9.37 6.09 -12.01
C GLU A 290 -8.62 5.89 -10.70
N ILE A 291 -8.01 6.98 -10.20
CA ILE A 291 -7.34 7.00 -8.89
C ILE A 291 -8.30 7.65 -7.90
N LEU A 292 -8.83 6.88 -6.95
CA LEU A 292 -9.93 7.28 -6.08
C LEU A 292 -9.54 7.16 -4.60
N PRO A 293 -10.27 7.83 -3.67
CA PRO A 293 -10.02 7.75 -2.24
C PRO A 293 -10.07 6.32 -1.69
N VAL A 294 -9.20 6.04 -0.70
CA VAL A 294 -9.01 4.69 -0.17
C VAL A 294 -10.22 4.15 0.60
N ASP A 295 -10.99 5.01 1.24
CA ASP A 295 -12.23 4.64 1.93
C ASP A 295 -13.33 4.15 0.95
N TYR A 296 -13.23 4.51 -0.33
CA TYR A 296 -14.04 3.96 -1.40
C TYR A 296 -13.40 2.71 -2.03
N VAL A 297 -12.15 2.82 -2.48
CA VAL A 297 -11.48 1.73 -3.24
C VAL A 297 -11.30 0.48 -2.39
N ASN A 298 -10.98 0.65 -1.10
CA ASN A 298 -10.75 -0.44 -0.16
C ASN A 298 -11.99 -0.84 0.66
N ASP A 299 -13.17 -0.24 0.41
CA ASP A 299 -14.37 -0.68 1.12
C ASP A 299 -14.80 -2.08 0.63
N PRO A 300 -14.85 -3.10 1.52
CA PRO A 300 -15.33 -4.44 1.15
C PRO A 300 -16.72 -4.45 0.50
N ASN A 301 -17.61 -3.49 0.84
CA ASN A 301 -18.92 -3.36 0.23
C ASN A 301 -18.85 -2.81 -1.21
N VAL A 302 -17.80 -2.07 -1.56
CA VAL A 302 -17.53 -1.63 -2.93
C VAL A 302 -16.81 -2.74 -3.71
N ILE A 303 -15.76 -3.30 -3.13
CA ILE A 303 -14.96 -4.37 -3.73
C ILE A 303 -15.85 -5.55 -4.15
N CYS A 304 -16.75 -6.01 -3.27
CA CYS A 304 -17.61 -7.18 -3.52
C CYS A 304 -18.66 -6.97 -4.61
N GLN A 305 -18.88 -5.74 -5.08
CA GLN A 305 -19.80 -5.47 -6.19
C GLN A 305 -19.26 -5.95 -7.55
N ASN A 306 -17.95 -6.16 -7.67
CA ASN A 306 -17.38 -6.84 -8.84
C ASN A 306 -17.45 -8.36 -8.63
N ASP A 307 -18.11 -9.08 -9.54
CA ASP A 307 -18.14 -10.53 -9.54
C ASP A 307 -16.76 -11.13 -9.81
N ASN A 308 -16.51 -12.33 -9.29
CA ASN A 308 -15.22 -13.02 -9.38
C ASN A 308 -14.05 -12.12 -8.93
N MET A 309 -14.25 -11.38 -7.85
CA MET A 309 -13.17 -10.57 -7.29
C MET A 309 -12.07 -11.47 -6.72
N ILE A 310 -10.87 -11.30 -7.20
CA ILE A 310 -9.69 -12.06 -6.82
C ILE A 310 -8.74 -11.14 -6.07
N SER A 311 -8.42 -11.51 -4.84
CA SER A 311 -7.47 -10.80 -4.00
C SER A 311 -6.24 -11.66 -3.78
N ILE A 312 -5.04 -11.14 -4.05
CA ILE A 312 -3.76 -11.84 -3.92
C ILE A 312 -2.81 -11.01 -3.07
N ASN A 313 -2.48 -11.52 -1.89
CA ASN A 313 -1.64 -10.85 -0.92
C ASN A 313 -0.55 -11.79 -0.39
N ALA A 314 0.53 -11.19 0.15
CA ALA A 314 1.63 -11.93 0.76
C ALA A 314 1.50 -12.00 2.28
N ALA A 315 2.26 -12.92 2.91
CA ALA A 315 2.38 -13.01 4.35
C ALA A 315 3.80 -13.36 4.80
N VAL A 316 4.07 -13.08 6.06
CA VAL A 316 5.30 -13.50 6.74
C VAL A 316 5.20 -14.95 7.19
N GLU A 317 4.10 -15.28 7.88
CA GLU A 317 3.84 -16.65 8.39
C GLU A 317 2.36 -16.90 8.63
N VAL A 318 1.97 -18.19 8.72
CA VAL A 318 0.63 -18.66 9.06
C VAL A 318 0.73 -19.78 10.10
N ASP A 319 -0.22 -19.84 11.04
CA ASP A 319 -0.31 -20.96 11.99
C ASP A 319 -1.32 -22.03 11.54
N LEU A 320 -1.37 -23.17 12.27
CA LEU A 320 -2.27 -24.27 11.96
C LEU A 320 -3.76 -23.95 12.16
N PHE A 321 -4.12 -22.84 12.80
CA PHE A 321 -5.49 -22.33 12.82
C PHE A 321 -5.85 -21.56 11.54
N GLY A 322 -4.84 -21.15 10.77
CA GLY A 322 -4.98 -20.27 9.61
C GLY A 322 -4.95 -18.78 10.02
N GLN A 323 -4.40 -18.44 11.17
CA GLN A 323 -4.08 -17.05 11.52
C GLN A 323 -2.88 -16.58 10.71
N VAL A 324 -2.96 -15.42 10.08
CA VAL A 324 -1.92 -14.89 9.19
C VAL A 324 -1.27 -13.67 9.82
N CYS A 325 0.07 -13.67 9.87
CA CYS A 325 0.88 -12.50 10.14
C CYS A 325 1.52 -11.99 8.85
N ALA A 326 1.33 -10.71 8.53
CA ALA A 326 1.98 -10.02 7.40
C ALA A 326 2.80 -8.79 7.84
N GLU A 327 2.76 -8.40 9.13
CA GLU A 327 3.26 -7.12 9.64
C GLU A 327 4.49 -7.24 10.54
N SER A 328 4.81 -8.43 11.05
CA SER A 328 5.90 -8.58 12.02
C SER A 328 6.60 -9.94 11.91
N VAL A 329 7.79 -10.02 12.50
CA VAL A 329 8.50 -11.27 12.80
C VAL A 329 8.66 -11.32 14.32
N GLY A 330 7.80 -12.07 15.01
CA GLY A 330 7.69 -11.95 16.46
C GLY A 330 7.36 -10.50 16.84
N THR A 331 8.11 -9.94 17.77
CA THR A 331 7.97 -8.53 18.23
C THR A 331 8.60 -7.52 17.27
N LYS A 332 9.34 -7.95 16.25
CA LYS A 332 10.02 -7.05 15.31
C LYS A 332 9.05 -6.56 14.26
N HIS A 333 8.81 -5.25 14.23
CA HIS A 333 7.95 -4.59 13.26
C HIS A 333 8.52 -4.68 11.84
N MET A 334 7.65 -4.90 10.84
CA MET A 334 8.00 -5.01 9.41
C MET A 334 7.26 -4.01 8.53
N SER A 335 5.95 -3.86 8.72
CA SER A 335 5.11 -2.98 7.87
C SER A 335 3.87 -2.49 8.65
N GLY A 336 2.77 -2.26 8.02
CA GLY A 336 1.42 -2.10 8.58
C GLY A 336 0.49 -3.14 7.94
N SER A 337 -0.78 -3.12 8.31
CA SER A 337 -1.79 -4.02 7.73
C SER A 337 -2.07 -3.70 6.26
N GLY A 338 -1.94 -2.43 5.85
CA GLY A 338 -2.41 -1.97 4.55
C GLY A 338 -3.88 -2.32 4.34
N GLY A 339 -4.26 -2.59 3.11
CA GLY A 339 -5.60 -3.03 2.74
C GLY A 339 -5.78 -4.55 2.63
N GLN A 340 -4.85 -5.37 3.14
CA GLN A 340 -4.95 -6.82 2.99
C GLN A 340 -6.31 -7.36 3.46
N ILE A 341 -6.74 -7.01 4.67
CA ILE A 341 -8.02 -7.49 5.22
C ILE A 341 -9.23 -6.93 4.47
N ASP A 342 -9.12 -5.72 3.93
CA ASP A 342 -10.19 -5.09 3.17
C ASP A 342 -10.50 -5.91 1.91
N TYR A 343 -9.46 -6.26 1.16
CA TYR A 343 -9.57 -7.08 -0.05
C TYR A 343 -9.89 -8.56 0.24
N VAL A 344 -9.34 -9.13 1.32
CA VAL A 344 -9.74 -10.48 1.76
C VAL A 344 -11.24 -10.54 1.99
N ARG A 345 -11.81 -9.60 2.73
CA ARG A 345 -13.24 -9.54 3.01
C ARG A 345 -14.07 -9.25 1.77
N GLY A 346 -13.66 -8.24 0.98
CA GLY A 346 -14.37 -7.89 -0.25
C GLY A 346 -14.40 -9.03 -1.27
N ALA A 347 -13.28 -9.70 -1.51
CA ALA A 347 -13.22 -10.86 -2.39
C ALA A 347 -14.07 -12.03 -1.86
N CYS A 348 -14.01 -12.31 -0.56
CA CYS A 348 -14.81 -13.37 0.05
C CYS A 348 -16.32 -13.10 0.04
N GLN A 349 -16.76 -11.86 -0.07
CA GLN A 349 -18.18 -11.45 -0.19
C GLN A 349 -18.64 -11.39 -1.64
N SER A 350 -17.72 -11.23 -2.59
CA SER A 350 -18.02 -11.19 -4.02
C SER A 350 -18.56 -12.52 -4.52
N ARG A 351 -19.52 -12.48 -5.44
CA ARG A 351 -20.05 -13.68 -6.10
C ARG A 351 -18.95 -14.34 -6.93
N GLY A 352 -18.57 -15.56 -6.58
CA GLY A 352 -17.47 -16.30 -7.22
C GLY A 352 -16.06 -15.79 -6.85
N GLY A 353 -15.98 -14.82 -5.95
CA GLY A 353 -14.71 -14.25 -5.50
C GLY A 353 -13.87 -15.21 -4.66
N LYS A 354 -12.55 -14.98 -4.64
CA LYS A 354 -11.57 -15.76 -3.91
C LYS A 354 -10.47 -14.85 -3.37
N SER A 355 -9.97 -15.17 -2.17
CA SER A 355 -8.84 -14.49 -1.58
C SER A 355 -7.68 -15.44 -1.37
N PHE A 356 -6.53 -15.11 -1.93
CA PHE A 356 -5.30 -15.86 -1.82
C PHE A 356 -4.29 -15.13 -0.95
N ILE A 357 -3.73 -15.82 0.03
CA ILE A 357 -2.55 -15.40 0.76
C ILE A 357 -1.42 -16.35 0.39
N ALA A 358 -0.39 -15.84 -0.26
CA ALA A 358 0.65 -16.62 -0.88
C ALA A 358 2.05 -16.24 -0.41
N PHE A 359 2.87 -17.24 -0.15
CA PHE A 359 4.25 -17.06 0.31
C PHE A 359 5.07 -18.34 0.06
N THR A 360 6.40 -18.19 -0.05
CA THR A 360 7.31 -19.36 -0.07
C THR A 360 7.20 -20.13 1.24
N SER A 361 7.14 -21.46 1.20
CA SER A 361 6.93 -22.31 2.40
C SER A 361 7.99 -22.11 3.49
N THR A 362 9.19 -21.63 3.10
CA THR A 362 10.33 -21.42 4.00
C THR A 362 10.97 -20.04 3.84
N ALA A 363 11.79 -19.69 4.82
CA ALA A 363 12.66 -18.52 4.82
C ALA A 363 14.11 -18.92 5.14
N LYS A 364 15.06 -17.97 5.02
CA LYS A 364 16.49 -18.13 5.32
C LYS A 364 17.11 -19.37 4.68
N GLY A 365 16.92 -19.53 3.37
CA GLY A 365 17.53 -20.65 2.64
C GLY A 365 16.97 -22.03 3.03
N GLY A 366 15.68 -22.13 3.40
CA GLY A 366 15.03 -23.39 3.74
C GLY A 366 15.05 -23.77 5.22
N THR A 367 15.72 -22.97 6.08
CA THR A 367 15.94 -23.34 7.48
C THR A 367 14.77 -23.02 8.43
N ILE A 368 13.80 -22.19 7.99
CA ILE A 368 12.68 -21.75 8.81
C ILE A 368 11.37 -21.97 8.03
N SER A 369 10.46 -22.78 8.57
CA SER A 369 9.12 -22.90 8.03
C SER A 369 8.32 -21.63 8.26
N LYS A 370 7.55 -21.18 7.24
CA LYS A 370 6.58 -20.10 7.38
C LYS A 370 5.18 -20.60 7.73
N ILE A 371 4.94 -21.90 7.62
CA ILE A 371 3.78 -22.55 8.23
C ILE A 371 4.20 -23.01 9.61
N LYS A 372 3.55 -22.51 10.65
CA LYS A 372 3.91 -22.69 12.05
C LYS A 372 2.86 -23.47 12.81
N SER A 373 3.24 -24.17 13.88
CA SER A 373 2.28 -24.72 14.84
C SER A 373 1.46 -23.61 15.52
N ILE A 374 2.15 -22.56 15.97
CA ILE A 374 1.61 -21.29 16.45
C ILE A 374 2.41 -20.16 15.80
N LEU A 375 1.83 -18.98 15.62
CA LEU A 375 2.60 -17.80 15.18
C LEU A 375 3.79 -17.58 16.10
N THR A 376 4.86 -17.05 15.56
CA THR A 376 6.04 -16.67 16.37
C THR A 376 5.60 -15.79 17.55
N PRO A 377 6.00 -16.10 18.80
CA PRO A 377 5.57 -15.33 19.96
C PRO A 377 5.80 -13.82 19.79
N GLY A 378 4.73 -13.02 20.00
CA GLY A 378 4.71 -11.58 19.79
C GLY A 378 4.36 -11.15 18.36
N ALA A 379 4.15 -12.07 17.41
CA ALA A 379 3.67 -11.74 16.08
C ALA A 379 2.21 -11.26 16.13
N VAL A 380 1.91 -10.23 15.33
CA VAL A 380 0.53 -9.71 15.22
C VAL A 380 -0.28 -10.54 14.22
N VAL A 381 -1.58 -10.65 14.46
CA VAL A 381 -2.52 -11.29 13.53
C VAL A 381 -3.06 -10.23 12.57
N THR A 382 -2.53 -10.20 11.35
CA THR A 382 -2.98 -9.27 10.30
C THR A 382 -4.33 -9.71 9.73
N THR A 383 -4.47 -11.02 9.41
CA THR A 383 -5.72 -11.59 8.93
C THR A 383 -6.16 -12.71 9.85
N SER A 384 -7.36 -12.54 10.43
CA SER A 384 -7.96 -13.52 11.34
C SER A 384 -8.23 -14.84 10.61
N LYS A 385 -8.10 -15.96 11.33
CA LYS A 385 -8.52 -17.28 10.82
C LYS A 385 -9.95 -17.35 10.28
N ASN A 386 -10.80 -16.41 10.71
CA ASN A 386 -12.20 -16.35 10.28
C ASN A 386 -12.36 -15.76 8.87
N ASP A 387 -11.41 -14.92 8.45
CA ASP A 387 -11.44 -14.22 7.17
C ASP A 387 -10.62 -14.94 6.07
N VAL A 388 -9.64 -15.78 6.46
CA VAL A 388 -8.73 -16.48 5.52
C VAL A 388 -9.48 -17.50 4.65
N ASP A 389 -9.25 -17.41 3.33
CA ASP A 389 -9.87 -18.29 2.32
C ASP A 389 -8.86 -19.32 1.79
N TYR A 390 -7.90 -18.90 0.95
CA TYR A 390 -6.85 -19.76 0.40
C TYR A 390 -5.47 -19.37 0.92
N ILE A 391 -4.66 -20.40 1.25
CA ILE A 391 -3.21 -20.26 1.48
C ILE A 391 -2.49 -21.02 0.38
N VAL A 392 -1.46 -20.40 -0.21
CA VAL A 392 -0.71 -20.98 -1.33
C VAL A 392 0.79 -20.94 -1.05
N THR A 393 1.44 -22.08 -1.27
CA THR A 393 2.90 -22.21 -1.32
C THR A 393 3.31 -22.94 -2.59
N GLU A 394 4.58 -23.09 -2.84
CA GLU A 394 5.12 -23.88 -3.96
C GLU A 394 4.73 -25.38 -3.90
N TYR A 395 4.25 -25.85 -2.75
CA TYR A 395 3.78 -27.22 -2.56
C TYR A 395 2.28 -27.43 -2.78
N GLY A 396 1.53 -26.37 -3.08
CA GLY A 396 0.11 -26.48 -3.41
C GLY A 396 -0.77 -25.41 -2.79
N VAL A 397 -2.07 -25.68 -2.80
CA VAL A 397 -3.15 -24.79 -2.38
C VAL A 397 -3.94 -25.40 -1.24
N ALA A 398 -4.12 -24.69 -0.14
CA ALA A 398 -4.99 -25.04 0.97
C ALA A 398 -6.22 -24.13 0.99
N HIS A 399 -7.42 -24.68 0.89
CA HIS A 399 -8.69 -23.97 1.00
C HIS A 399 -9.23 -24.08 2.42
N LEU A 400 -9.15 -23.00 3.20
CA LEU A 400 -9.43 -23.02 4.65
C LEU A 400 -10.84 -22.56 5.01
N ARG A 401 -11.50 -21.80 4.14
CA ARG A 401 -12.84 -21.26 4.41
C ARG A 401 -13.85 -22.39 4.54
N GLY A 402 -14.67 -22.35 5.61
CA GLY A 402 -15.66 -23.38 5.89
C GLY A 402 -15.08 -24.72 6.37
N ARG A 403 -13.79 -24.79 6.69
CA ARG A 403 -13.12 -26.01 7.18
C ARG A 403 -12.95 -25.99 8.70
N SER A 404 -13.08 -27.15 9.30
CA SER A 404 -12.78 -27.37 10.73
C SER A 404 -11.28 -27.15 11.00
N LEU A 405 -10.91 -26.91 12.27
CA LEU A 405 -9.51 -26.71 12.66
C LEU A 405 -8.63 -27.91 12.28
N GLY A 406 -9.13 -29.12 12.41
CA GLY A 406 -8.39 -30.32 12.00
C GLY A 406 -8.19 -30.43 10.49
N GLU A 407 -9.19 -30.07 9.69
CA GLU A 407 -9.06 -30.00 8.22
C GLU A 407 -8.09 -28.91 7.79
N ARG A 408 -8.14 -27.74 8.43
CA ARG A 408 -7.18 -26.63 8.21
C ARG A 408 -5.75 -27.09 8.48
N ALA A 409 -5.51 -27.71 9.64
CA ALA A 409 -4.19 -28.21 10.00
C ALA A 409 -3.68 -29.22 8.96
N ARG A 410 -4.50 -30.20 8.57
CA ARG A 410 -4.12 -31.19 7.53
C ARG A 410 -3.76 -30.52 6.21
N GLN A 411 -4.57 -29.57 5.73
CA GLN A 411 -4.31 -28.86 4.47
C GLN A 411 -3.05 -27.98 4.54
N LEU A 412 -2.84 -27.25 5.64
CA LEU A 412 -1.65 -26.42 5.83
C LEU A 412 -0.38 -27.25 5.93
N ILE A 413 -0.42 -28.38 6.63
CA ILE A 413 0.72 -29.33 6.70
C ILE A 413 1.03 -29.90 5.31
N ALA A 414 0.02 -30.21 4.50
CA ALA A 414 0.21 -30.75 3.15
C ALA A 414 0.97 -29.79 2.23
N ILE A 415 0.80 -28.49 2.40
CA ILE A 415 1.48 -27.44 1.62
C ILE A 415 2.71 -26.86 2.32
N ALA A 416 3.09 -27.35 3.51
CA ALA A 416 4.35 -27.02 4.15
C ALA A 416 5.54 -27.68 3.43
N HIS A 417 6.74 -27.12 3.62
CA HIS A 417 7.97 -27.78 3.14
C HIS A 417 8.07 -29.18 3.75
N PRO A 418 8.43 -30.22 2.98
CA PRO A 418 8.48 -31.61 3.45
C PRO A 418 9.22 -31.80 4.77
N ASP A 419 10.36 -31.15 4.97
CA ASP A 419 11.21 -31.31 6.17
C ASP A 419 10.53 -30.88 7.48
N PHE A 420 9.44 -30.09 7.41
CA PHE A 420 8.72 -29.60 8.60
C PHE A 420 7.37 -30.30 8.84
N ARG A 421 6.92 -31.18 7.93
CA ARG A 421 5.59 -31.80 8.02
C ARG A 421 5.42 -32.71 9.23
N ASP A 422 6.46 -33.47 9.57
CA ASP A 422 6.41 -34.40 10.70
C ASP A 422 6.31 -33.64 12.03
N GLU A 423 7.10 -32.57 12.21
CA GLU A 423 7.04 -31.70 13.38
C GLU A 423 5.66 -31.05 13.52
N LEU A 424 5.15 -30.45 12.43
CA LEU A 424 3.82 -29.83 12.42
C LEU A 424 2.71 -30.84 12.70
N THR A 425 2.83 -32.06 12.19
CA THR A 425 1.87 -33.15 12.46
C THR A 425 1.90 -33.57 13.91
N PHE A 426 3.08 -33.71 14.49
CA PHE A 426 3.25 -34.01 15.92
C PHE A 426 2.59 -32.94 16.79
N ASP A 427 2.87 -31.69 16.52
CA ASP A 427 2.29 -30.57 17.24
C ASP A 427 0.78 -30.47 17.11
N ALA A 428 0.25 -30.69 15.90
CA ALA A 428 -1.19 -30.70 15.65
C ALA A 428 -1.89 -31.82 16.46
N LYS A 429 -1.32 -33.02 16.52
CA LYS A 429 -1.83 -34.12 17.33
C LYS A 429 -1.77 -33.81 18.82
N LYS A 430 -0.65 -33.29 19.30
CA LYS A 430 -0.46 -32.89 20.72
C LYS A 430 -1.48 -31.83 21.16
N ARG A 431 -1.92 -30.96 20.25
CA ARG A 431 -2.94 -29.94 20.47
C ARG A 431 -4.39 -30.44 20.25
N GLY A 432 -4.60 -31.70 19.95
CA GLY A 432 -5.93 -32.27 19.68
C GLY A 432 -6.59 -31.77 18.39
N MET A 433 -5.82 -31.23 17.44
CA MET A 433 -6.36 -30.73 16.18
C MET A 433 -6.53 -31.81 15.11
N MET A 434 -5.85 -32.96 15.28
CA MET A 434 -5.94 -34.12 14.38
C MET A 434 -6.42 -35.32 15.17
N ILE A 435 -7.67 -35.69 14.93
CA ILE A 435 -8.30 -36.91 15.47
C ILE A 435 -8.02 -38.09 14.53
#